data_ecedbbbb933ccd31edde4538cc29e740
#
_entry.id   ecedbbbb933ccd31edde4538cc29e740
#
_cell.length_a   1.000
_cell.length_b   1.000
_cell.length_c   1.000
_cell.angle_alpha   90.00
_cell.angle_beta   90.00
_cell.angle_gamma   90.00
#
_symmetry.space_group_name_H-M   'P 1'
#
loop_
_entity.id
_entity.type
_entity.pdbx_description
1 polymer ?
#
loop_
_entity_poly.entity_id
_entity_poly.type
_entity_poly.pdbx_seq_one_letter_code
_entity_poly.pdbx_strand_id
1 'polypeptide(L)'
;MMNKLSWGKVKTGTLLLLSMLMALTAGEAYAAEPTNDGGSSQIADYYKKPGSDSEQAKLVSPRSGAYDKLAAEITAGCESNYDKLRAIYEWICRNIAYDTSFTIRKADQCLAKRKGVCQGYCDLFVQLARAVDIRVEVVEGKAKDVTGFVNPNGHGWLFAYTRQDHGILLDPTWGAGYVENGQFVREKDCWQWFNVLPEWMILSHLPNAADYQLLTAPVSEQDFLQYQPISELWAAYGLDLKDISDKVRRQAFYPPRFFNEGEGIVELKEIPMSLDLRVGVDYVFRIKMNDARDFVIMNNSVSCRKEEWKDEGDGIYSVTFMPRDTVSLLFCIRDEGGTSWQAIVKYEIEPPTAANWRMVERRFPLMAPDVKAVEHLNADLWGRAGISAQRLVNLIREQKVTSMPTLYPGKETLLTLVNVPMNRQLTVGQEYSFSMIPKDDGKWALHNEGDWQMEWQVAEDGLHTTTITPSKAGRLSLMLQDEATGAYWPFMEYDVVAAPAPTATSTSDPAN
;
A
#
# COMPACT_ATOMS: atom_id res chain seq x y z
N MET A 1 3.06 -8.59 -31.07
CA MET A 1 1.90 -9.38 -30.58
C MET A 1 1.84 -9.12 -29.08
N MET A 2 0.90 -8.29 -28.66
CA MET A 2 0.73 -7.95 -27.24
C MET A 2 0.08 -9.14 -26.54
N ASN A 3 0.81 -9.82 -25.66
CA ASN A 3 0.22 -10.82 -24.79
C ASN A 3 -0.60 -10.12 -23.70
N LYS A 4 -1.85 -10.53 -23.58
CA LYS A 4 -2.79 -10.06 -22.56
C LYS A 4 -2.29 -10.46 -21.19
N LEU A 5 -1.98 -9.50 -20.34
CA LEU A 5 -1.93 -9.69 -18.90
C LEU A 5 -3.31 -10.19 -18.45
N SER A 6 -3.40 -11.41 -17.95
CA SER A 6 -4.62 -11.91 -17.35
C SER A 6 -4.79 -11.25 -15.98
N TRP A 7 -5.60 -10.23 -15.94
CA TRP A 7 -6.08 -9.65 -14.70
C TRP A 7 -6.93 -10.69 -13.99
N GLY A 8 -6.46 -11.17 -12.86
CA GLY A 8 -7.32 -11.87 -11.93
C GLY A 8 -8.49 -10.95 -11.61
N LYS A 9 -9.70 -11.38 -12.00
CA LYS A 9 -10.92 -10.62 -11.77
C LYS A 9 -11.13 -10.48 -10.27
N VAL A 10 -10.84 -9.32 -9.71
CA VAL A 10 -11.44 -8.91 -8.45
C VAL A 10 -12.93 -8.79 -8.73
N LYS A 11 -13.68 -9.79 -8.33
CA LYS A 11 -15.14 -9.71 -8.32
C LYS A 11 -15.52 -8.68 -7.28
N THR A 12 -16.04 -7.53 -7.72
CA THR A 12 -16.87 -6.67 -6.90
C THR A 12 -18.08 -7.46 -6.46
N GLY A 13 -17.99 -8.08 -5.30
CA GLY A 13 -19.08 -8.74 -4.59
C GLY A 13 -19.45 -7.87 -3.42
N THR A 14 -20.64 -7.36 -3.49
CA THR A 14 -21.55 -6.83 -2.48
C THR A 14 -21.00 -6.76 -1.04
N LEU A 15 -20.93 -5.51 -0.53
CA LEU A 15 -20.82 -5.20 0.89
C LEU A 15 -21.79 -6.07 1.69
N LEU A 16 -21.23 -6.90 2.56
CA LEU A 16 -21.76 -7.18 3.88
C LEU A 16 -20.82 -8.14 4.62
N LEU A 17 -20.24 -7.64 5.73
CA LEU A 17 -19.75 -8.39 6.88
C LEU A 17 -18.34 -8.98 6.84
N LEU A 18 -17.57 -8.45 7.76
CA LEU A 18 -16.41 -9.05 8.45
C LEU A 18 -15.24 -9.48 7.56
N SER A 19 -14.46 -8.51 7.26
CA SER A 19 -13.05 -8.68 6.98
C SER A 19 -12.29 -9.00 8.28
N MET A 20 -12.07 -10.25 8.54
CA MET A 20 -10.86 -10.74 9.17
C MET A 20 -10.13 -11.47 8.05
N LEU A 21 -9.44 -10.73 7.25
CA LEU A 21 -8.54 -11.28 6.25
C LEU A 21 -7.14 -11.17 6.81
N MET A 22 -6.58 -12.27 7.23
CA MET A 22 -5.20 -12.34 7.61
C MET A 22 -4.60 -13.65 7.20
N ALA A 23 -3.56 -13.60 6.47
CA ALA A 23 -2.69 -14.72 6.21
C ALA A 23 -1.25 -14.27 6.04
N LEU A 24 -0.37 -14.96 6.54
CA LEU A 24 0.75 -15.73 6.04
C LEU A 24 2.12 -15.39 6.61
N THR A 25 2.67 -16.44 7.10
CA THR A 25 4.05 -16.91 7.21
C THR A 25 5.15 -15.85 7.26
N ALA A 26 5.44 -15.38 8.44
CA ALA A 26 6.81 -15.04 8.80
C ALA A 26 7.31 -16.16 9.72
N GLY A 27 7.88 -17.18 9.11
CA GLY A 27 8.53 -18.22 9.87
C GLY A 27 9.68 -17.62 10.70
N GLU A 28 9.79 -18.09 11.93
CA GLU A 28 10.94 -18.00 12.84
C GLU A 28 11.51 -16.62 13.23
N ALA A 29 11.41 -15.56 12.45
CA ALA A 29 12.02 -14.27 12.79
C ALA A 29 11.40 -13.57 14.01
N TYR A 30 10.17 -13.94 14.41
CA TYR A 30 9.47 -13.37 15.56
C TYR A 30 9.54 -14.23 16.82
N ALA A 31 9.96 -15.49 16.69
CA ALA A 31 9.99 -16.44 17.79
C ALA A 31 11.37 -16.59 18.45
N ALA A 32 12.32 -15.71 18.15
CA ALA A 32 13.59 -15.71 18.87
C ALA A 32 13.32 -15.33 20.31
N GLU A 33 13.57 -16.26 21.26
CA GLU A 33 13.71 -15.89 22.66
C GLU A 33 14.67 -14.72 22.74
N PRO A 34 14.40 -13.70 23.60
CA PRO A 34 15.41 -12.74 23.94
C PRO A 34 16.58 -13.52 24.56
N THR A 35 17.63 -13.74 23.77
CA THR A 35 18.84 -14.42 24.25
C THR A 35 19.41 -13.65 25.42
N ASN A 36 19.79 -14.38 26.45
CA ASN A 36 20.21 -13.84 27.73
C ASN A 36 21.67 -13.33 27.69
N ASP A 37 22.09 -12.79 26.57
CA ASP A 37 23.43 -12.25 26.36
C ASP A 37 23.40 -10.73 26.44
N GLY A 38 23.74 -10.27 27.59
CA GLY A 38 24.44 -9.01 27.98
C GLY A 38 24.16 -7.69 27.25
N GLY A 39 23.27 -7.62 26.27
CA GLY A 39 22.93 -6.42 25.48
C GLY A 39 21.54 -5.86 25.71
N SER A 40 20.85 -6.24 26.74
CA SER A 40 19.40 -6.28 26.87
C SER A 40 18.69 -5.07 27.47
N SER A 41 19.27 -3.88 27.52
CA SER A 41 18.56 -2.73 28.11
C SER A 41 17.36 -2.24 27.26
N GLN A 42 17.36 -2.52 25.96
CA GLN A 42 16.27 -2.11 25.08
C GLN A 42 15.08 -3.08 25.08
N ILE A 43 15.33 -4.39 25.21
CA ILE A 43 14.26 -5.40 25.25
C ILE A 43 13.48 -5.34 26.56
N ALA A 44 14.13 -5.03 27.67
CA ALA A 44 13.50 -4.90 28.99
C ALA A 44 12.49 -3.74 29.06
N ASP A 45 12.63 -2.71 28.23
CA ASP A 45 11.73 -1.55 28.24
C ASP A 45 10.42 -1.78 27.47
N TYR A 46 10.36 -2.73 26.54
CA TYR A 46 9.17 -3.02 25.74
C TYR A 46 8.11 -3.86 26.48
N TYR A 47 8.50 -4.62 27.51
CA TYR A 47 7.63 -5.57 28.19
C TYR A 47 7.43 -5.24 29.68
N LYS A 48 7.30 -3.96 30.00
CA LYS A 48 6.97 -3.56 31.37
C LYS A 48 5.58 -4.05 31.76
N LYS A 49 5.45 -4.49 33.02
CA LYS A 49 4.17 -4.86 33.59
C LYS A 49 3.19 -3.69 33.45
N PRO A 50 2.04 -3.86 32.77
CA PRO A 50 0.97 -2.88 32.85
C PRO A 50 0.54 -2.67 34.30
N GLY A 51 0.10 -1.46 34.67
CA GLY A 51 -0.39 -1.16 36.01
C GLY A 51 -1.38 -2.22 36.48
N SER A 52 -1.34 -2.59 37.73
CA SER A 52 -2.22 -3.64 38.28
C SER A 52 -3.66 -3.19 38.25
N ASP A 53 -4.51 -3.76 37.35
CA ASP A 53 -5.87 -3.36 37.40
C ASP A 53 -6.98 -4.34 37.17
N SER A 54 -7.71 -4.30 38.12
CA SER A 54 -8.90 -4.88 38.69
C SER A 54 -10.15 -5.02 37.77
N GLU A 55 -10.28 -4.28 36.67
CA GLU A 55 -11.43 -4.41 35.78
C GLU A 55 -11.30 -5.56 34.78
N GLN A 56 -10.10 -5.83 34.32
CA GLN A 56 -9.84 -6.88 33.33
C GLN A 56 -9.94 -8.30 33.92
N ALA A 57 -9.77 -8.45 35.24
CA ALA A 57 -10.00 -9.73 35.90
C ALA A 57 -11.46 -10.22 35.83
N LYS A 58 -12.40 -9.33 35.48
CA LYS A 58 -13.82 -9.66 35.34
C LYS A 58 -14.19 -10.31 34.01
N LEU A 59 -13.30 -10.24 33.03
CA LEU A 59 -13.54 -10.72 31.66
C LEU A 59 -13.30 -12.22 31.48
N VAL A 60 -12.67 -12.84 32.46
CA VAL A 60 -12.32 -14.27 32.41
C VAL A 60 -13.09 -15.08 33.43
N SER A 61 -13.43 -16.29 33.05
CA SER A 61 -14.05 -17.27 33.93
C SER A 61 -13.18 -17.56 35.16
N PRO A 62 -13.76 -17.88 36.33
CA PRO A 62 -13.00 -18.36 37.48
C PRO A 62 -12.14 -19.57 37.12
N ARG A 63 -10.98 -19.75 37.80
CA ARG A 63 -10.14 -20.92 37.59
C ARG A 63 -10.95 -22.21 37.80
N SER A 64 -10.74 -23.17 36.89
CA SER A 64 -11.35 -24.51 36.99
C SER A 64 -10.31 -25.58 36.77
N GLY A 65 -10.27 -26.59 37.63
CA GLY A 65 -9.38 -27.77 37.46
C GLY A 65 -9.70 -28.63 36.24
N ALA A 66 -10.77 -28.30 35.51
CA ALA A 66 -11.13 -29.02 34.28
C ALA A 66 -10.08 -28.87 33.17
N TYR A 67 -9.21 -27.87 33.24
CA TYR A 67 -8.15 -27.60 32.25
C TYR A 67 -6.79 -28.21 32.63
N ASP A 68 -6.60 -28.65 33.90
CA ASP A 68 -5.29 -29.03 34.41
C ASP A 68 -4.66 -30.17 33.61
N LYS A 69 -5.45 -31.20 33.28
CA LYS A 69 -4.96 -32.34 32.50
C LYS A 69 -4.54 -31.93 31.09
N LEU A 70 -5.38 -31.16 30.41
CA LEU A 70 -5.10 -30.72 29.04
C LEU A 70 -3.87 -29.78 29.00
N ALA A 71 -3.79 -28.84 29.95
CA ALA A 71 -2.65 -27.92 30.04
C ALA A 71 -1.34 -28.67 30.28
N ALA A 72 -1.35 -29.67 31.21
CA ALA A 72 -0.20 -30.52 31.46
C ALA A 72 0.24 -31.33 30.21
N GLU A 73 -0.73 -31.85 29.44
CA GLU A 73 -0.45 -32.56 28.20
C GLU A 73 0.18 -31.62 27.14
N ILE A 74 -0.38 -30.42 26.98
CA ILE A 74 0.11 -29.42 25.98
C ILE A 74 1.54 -28.97 26.35
N THR A 75 1.81 -28.76 27.63
CA THR A 75 3.08 -28.18 28.08
C THR A 75 4.10 -29.22 28.53
N ALA A 76 3.84 -30.52 28.23
CA ALA A 76 4.76 -31.59 28.56
C ALA A 76 6.13 -31.38 27.91
N GLY A 77 7.19 -31.35 28.72
CA GLY A 77 8.55 -31.13 28.23
C GLY A 77 8.94 -29.67 28.03
N CYS A 78 8.04 -28.71 28.28
CA CYS A 78 8.38 -27.28 28.25
C CYS A 78 9.15 -26.89 29.53
N GLU A 79 10.29 -26.24 29.36
CA GLU A 79 11.17 -25.85 30.47
C GLU A 79 10.87 -24.44 31.00
N SER A 80 10.55 -23.50 30.08
CA SER A 80 10.29 -22.11 30.43
C SER A 80 8.78 -21.75 30.35
N ASN A 81 8.40 -20.64 30.99
CA ASN A 81 7.05 -20.08 30.81
C ASN A 81 6.81 -19.67 29.40
N TYR A 82 7.84 -19.18 28.69
CA TYR A 82 7.75 -18.82 27.29
C TYR A 82 7.37 -20.04 26.43
N ASP A 83 8.06 -21.19 26.62
CA ASP A 83 7.77 -22.43 25.90
C ASP A 83 6.36 -22.94 26.18
N LYS A 84 5.92 -22.87 27.46
CA LYS A 84 4.55 -23.24 27.83
C LYS A 84 3.51 -22.35 27.15
N LEU A 85 3.73 -21.02 27.15
CA LEU A 85 2.83 -20.07 26.48
C LEU A 85 2.80 -20.33 24.98
N ARG A 86 3.95 -20.61 24.37
CA ARG A 86 4.08 -20.95 22.95
C ARG A 86 3.30 -22.22 22.60
N ALA A 87 3.45 -23.27 23.42
CA ALA A 87 2.73 -24.53 23.23
C ALA A 87 1.21 -24.36 23.37
N ILE A 88 0.74 -23.59 24.36
CA ILE A 88 -0.69 -23.29 24.54
C ILE A 88 -1.22 -22.50 23.37
N TYR A 89 -0.47 -21.48 22.90
CA TYR A 89 -0.85 -20.65 21.76
C TYR A 89 -1.01 -21.49 20.49
N GLU A 90 0.00 -22.29 20.15
CA GLU A 90 -0.04 -23.18 18.99
C GLU A 90 -1.21 -24.15 19.06
N TRP A 91 -1.41 -24.76 20.23
CA TRP A 91 -2.52 -25.70 20.42
C TRP A 91 -3.88 -25.03 20.16
N ILE A 92 -4.10 -23.82 20.69
CA ILE A 92 -5.34 -23.08 20.49
C ILE A 92 -5.51 -22.73 19.01
N CYS A 93 -4.49 -22.16 18.37
CA CYS A 93 -4.54 -21.80 16.97
C CYS A 93 -4.86 -22.99 16.05
N ARG A 94 -4.30 -24.17 16.37
CA ARG A 94 -4.54 -25.38 15.57
C ARG A 94 -5.86 -26.09 15.86
N ASN A 95 -6.42 -25.93 17.09
CA ASN A 95 -7.56 -26.73 17.53
C ASN A 95 -8.87 -25.97 17.67
N ILE A 96 -8.84 -24.65 17.71
CA ILE A 96 -10.04 -23.80 17.85
C ILE A 96 -10.29 -23.09 16.53
N ALA A 97 -11.53 -23.14 16.03
CA ALA A 97 -11.96 -22.39 14.86
C ALA A 97 -12.69 -21.10 15.30
N TYR A 98 -12.74 -20.07 14.43
CA TYR A 98 -13.54 -18.90 14.72
C TYR A 98 -15.03 -19.20 14.63
N ASP A 99 -15.80 -18.76 15.62
CA ASP A 99 -17.26 -18.92 15.66
C ASP A 99 -17.95 -17.80 14.88
N THR A 100 -18.25 -18.05 13.63
CA THR A 100 -18.95 -17.10 12.74
C THR A 100 -20.40 -16.83 13.16
N SER A 101 -20.94 -17.59 14.13
CA SER A 101 -22.26 -17.30 14.75
C SER A 101 -22.21 -16.31 15.92
N PHE A 102 -21.00 -15.92 16.35
CA PHE A 102 -20.72 -14.97 17.43
C PHE A 102 -21.31 -15.32 18.80
N THR A 103 -21.54 -16.60 19.09
CA THR A 103 -22.25 -17.06 20.29
C THR A 103 -21.34 -17.63 21.38
N ILE A 104 -20.14 -18.15 21.02
CA ILE A 104 -19.27 -18.90 21.94
C ILE A 104 -18.20 -17.98 22.51
N ARG A 105 -18.36 -17.61 23.79
CA ARG A 105 -17.55 -16.61 24.50
C ARG A 105 -16.79 -17.15 25.70
N LYS A 106 -17.12 -18.34 26.22
CA LYS A 106 -16.54 -18.92 27.43
C LYS A 106 -15.63 -20.08 27.12
N ALA A 107 -14.60 -20.27 27.95
CA ALA A 107 -13.58 -21.30 27.79
C ALA A 107 -14.15 -22.73 27.68
N ASP A 108 -15.12 -23.08 28.54
CA ASP A 108 -15.77 -24.38 28.57
C ASP A 108 -16.49 -24.69 27.27
N GLN A 109 -17.27 -23.71 26.76
CA GLN A 109 -17.96 -23.86 25.50
C GLN A 109 -16.98 -23.89 24.32
N CYS A 110 -15.94 -23.03 24.36
CA CYS A 110 -14.90 -22.97 23.34
C CYS A 110 -14.17 -24.31 23.23
N LEU A 111 -13.75 -24.87 24.35
CA LEU A 111 -13.07 -26.16 24.38
C LEU A 111 -14.00 -27.31 23.89
N ALA A 112 -15.25 -27.36 24.39
CA ALA A 112 -16.20 -28.42 24.05
C ALA A 112 -16.60 -28.41 22.57
N LYS A 113 -16.81 -27.21 21.99
CA LYS A 113 -17.27 -27.04 20.60
C LYS A 113 -16.13 -26.85 19.59
N ARG A 114 -14.89 -26.69 20.05
CA ARG A 114 -13.71 -26.38 19.21
C ARG A 114 -13.92 -25.10 18.37
N LYS A 115 -14.68 -24.15 18.91
CA LYS A 115 -14.99 -22.87 18.28
C LYS A 115 -15.12 -21.78 19.34
N GLY A 116 -14.78 -20.53 18.97
CA GLY A 116 -14.99 -19.38 19.82
C GLY A 116 -14.85 -18.05 19.06
N VAL A 117 -15.40 -16.97 19.63
CA VAL A 117 -15.02 -15.60 19.25
C VAL A 117 -13.77 -15.21 20.03
N CYS A 118 -13.19 -14.02 19.76
CA CYS A 118 -11.97 -13.53 20.43
C CYS A 118 -12.01 -13.70 21.96
N GLN A 119 -13.14 -13.35 22.61
CA GLN A 119 -13.31 -13.53 24.06
C GLN A 119 -13.22 -15.02 24.47
N GLY A 120 -13.76 -15.95 23.69
CA GLY A 120 -13.67 -17.40 23.94
C GLY A 120 -12.24 -17.93 23.80
N TYR A 121 -11.49 -17.43 22.81
CA TYR A 121 -10.06 -17.71 22.64
C TYR A 121 -9.25 -17.21 23.84
N CYS A 122 -9.45 -15.95 24.22
CA CYS A 122 -8.77 -15.35 25.37
C CYS A 122 -9.11 -16.08 26.68
N ASP A 123 -10.38 -16.37 26.96
CA ASP A 123 -10.79 -17.07 28.18
C ASP A 123 -10.17 -18.48 28.25
N LEU A 124 -10.21 -19.24 27.14
CA LEU A 124 -9.59 -20.56 27.06
C LEU A 124 -8.07 -20.51 27.28
N PHE A 125 -7.39 -19.54 26.64
CA PHE A 125 -5.94 -19.36 26.82
C PHE A 125 -5.59 -19.08 28.29
N VAL A 126 -6.32 -18.15 28.93
CA VAL A 126 -6.13 -17.82 30.34
C VAL A 126 -6.35 -19.03 31.24
N GLN A 127 -7.38 -19.85 30.99
CA GLN A 127 -7.61 -21.06 31.80
C GLN A 127 -6.48 -22.08 31.66
N LEU A 128 -5.98 -22.33 30.45
CA LEU A 128 -4.86 -23.24 30.22
C LEU A 128 -3.55 -22.71 30.83
N ALA A 129 -3.26 -21.42 30.71
CA ALA A 129 -2.08 -20.80 31.29
C ALA A 129 -2.13 -20.84 32.86
N ARG A 130 -3.28 -20.53 33.45
CA ARG A 130 -3.50 -20.62 34.90
C ARG A 130 -3.33 -22.05 35.44
N ALA A 131 -3.68 -23.06 34.66
CA ALA A 131 -3.52 -24.46 35.02
C ALA A 131 -2.04 -24.87 35.16
N VAL A 132 -1.11 -24.12 34.56
CA VAL A 132 0.33 -24.29 34.67
C VAL A 132 1.01 -23.11 35.37
N ASP A 133 0.26 -22.41 36.22
CA ASP A 133 0.70 -21.31 37.10
C ASP A 133 1.29 -20.08 36.36
N ILE A 134 0.82 -19.81 35.12
CA ILE A 134 1.23 -18.63 34.36
C ILE A 134 0.13 -17.58 34.41
N ARG A 135 0.52 -16.34 34.74
CA ARG A 135 -0.38 -15.18 34.69
C ARG A 135 -0.55 -14.70 33.25
N VAL A 136 -1.79 -14.49 32.86
CA VAL A 136 -2.18 -13.90 31.59
C VAL A 136 -3.32 -12.92 31.82
N GLU A 137 -3.28 -11.78 31.15
CA GLU A 137 -4.30 -10.73 31.21
C GLU A 137 -4.94 -10.58 29.84
N VAL A 138 -6.27 -10.41 29.83
CA VAL A 138 -7.00 -10.09 28.60
C VAL A 138 -6.92 -8.59 28.39
N VAL A 139 -6.52 -8.20 27.18
CA VAL A 139 -6.49 -6.82 26.74
C VAL A 139 -7.70 -6.61 25.81
N GLU A 140 -8.51 -5.62 26.13
CA GLU A 140 -9.62 -5.22 25.27
C GLU A 140 -9.32 -3.90 24.56
N GLY A 141 -9.84 -3.76 23.35
CA GLY A 141 -9.64 -2.54 22.59
C GLY A 141 -10.28 -2.58 21.21
N LYS A 142 -9.77 -1.72 20.33
CA LYS A 142 -10.15 -1.65 18.93
C LYS A 142 -9.17 -2.44 18.09
N ALA A 143 -9.67 -3.15 17.09
CA ALA A 143 -8.84 -3.79 16.09
C ALA A 143 -9.20 -3.28 14.69
N LYS A 144 -8.18 -3.05 13.89
CA LYS A 144 -8.26 -2.55 12.51
C LYS A 144 -7.65 -3.59 11.57
N ASP A 145 -8.43 -4.04 10.61
CA ASP A 145 -7.99 -5.04 9.64
C ASP A 145 -7.17 -4.42 8.48
N VAL A 146 -6.72 -5.28 7.57
CA VAL A 146 -5.92 -4.90 6.38
C VAL A 146 -6.63 -3.96 5.41
N THR A 147 -7.97 -3.81 5.53
CA THR A 147 -8.75 -2.86 4.72
C THR A 147 -8.89 -1.49 5.39
N GLY A 148 -8.45 -1.36 6.65
CA GLY A 148 -8.63 -0.18 7.47
C GLY A 148 -9.96 -0.17 8.24
N PHE A 149 -10.77 -1.23 8.14
CA PHE A 149 -12.02 -1.30 8.88
C PHE A 149 -11.76 -1.57 10.36
N VAL A 150 -12.31 -0.73 11.21
CA VAL A 150 -12.27 -0.89 12.68
C VAL A 150 -13.54 -1.59 13.14
N ASN A 151 -13.39 -2.74 13.78
CA ASN A 151 -14.52 -3.50 14.28
C ASN A 151 -15.27 -2.71 15.40
N PRO A 152 -16.54 -2.33 15.19
CA PRO A 152 -17.30 -1.56 16.17
C PRO A 152 -17.61 -2.34 17.47
N ASN A 153 -17.52 -3.67 17.43
CA ASN A 153 -17.75 -4.52 18.61
C ASN A 153 -16.50 -4.70 19.46
N GLY A 154 -15.40 -4.07 19.08
CA GLY A 154 -14.11 -4.25 19.73
C GLY A 154 -13.46 -5.60 19.43
N HIS A 155 -12.32 -5.82 20.08
CA HIS A 155 -11.53 -7.05 19.99
C HIS A 155 -10.85 -7.32 21.32
N GLY A 156 -10.49 -8.59 21.58
CA GLY A 156 -9.76 -9.02 22.75
C GLY A 156 -8.55 -9.84 22.36
N TRP A 157 -7.40 -9.53 22.96
CA TRP A 157 -6.13 -10.24 22.82
C TRP A 157 -5.47 -10.40 24.19
N LEU A 158 -4.19 -10.74 24.27
CA LEU A 158 -3.57 -11.15 25.52
C LEU A 158 -2.24 -10.45 25.76
N PHE A 159 -1.97 -10.17 27.06
CA PHE A 159 -0.64 -9.94 27.59
C PHE A 159 -0.30 -11.09 28.54
N ALA A 160 0.72 -11.88 28.22
CA ALA A 160 1.09 -13.08 28.94
C ALA A 160 2.46 -12.92 29.62
N TYR A 161 2.55 -13.22 30.91
CA TYR A 161 3.77 -13.04 31.69
C TYR A 161 4.73 -14.21 31.51
N THR A 162 5.92 -13.96 30.97
CA THR A 162 7.01 -14.94 30.89
C THR A 162 7.78 -15.03 32.21
N ARG A 163 7.81 -13.94 32.97
CA ARG A 163 8.37 -13.83 34.34
C ARG A 163 7.66 -12.73 35.11
N GLN A 164 8.06 -12.46 36.35
CA GLN A 164 7.29 -11.66 37.32
C GLN A 164 6.79 -10.32 36.79
N ASP A 165 7.57 -9.60 36.03
CA ASP A 165 7.30 -8.23 35.56
C ASP A 165 7.47 -8.04 34.06
N HIS A 166 7.69 -9.13 33.33
CA HIS A 166 7.88 -9.14 31.90
C HIS A 166 6.90 -10.10 31.24
N GLY A 167 6.39 -9.72 30.07
CA GLY A 167 5.45 -10.52 29.30
C GLY A 167 5.51 -10.22 27.83
N ILE A 168 4.65 -10.87 27.08
CA ILE A 168 4.54 -10.80 25.63
C ILE A 168 3.10 -10.46 25.23
N LEU A 169 2.96 -9.74 24.10
CA LEU A 169 1.70 -9.54 23.45
C LEU A 169 1.43 -10.67 22.46
N LEU A 170 0.21 -11.19 22.47
CA LEU A 170 -0.19 -12.24 21.54
C LEU A 170 -1.70 -12.20 21.24
N ASP A 171 -2.08 -12.63 20.04
CA ASP A 171 -3.48 -12.78 19.64
C ASP A 171 -3.74 -14.16 19.06
N PRO A 172 -4.25 -15.11 19.85
CA PRO A 172 -4.54 -16.44 19.36
C PRO A 172 -5.74 -16.51 18.41
N THR A 173 -6.59 -15.46 18.36
CA THR A 173 -7.73 -15.40 17.43
C THR A 173 -7.23 -15.14 16.02
N TRP A 174 -6.40 -14.12 15.88
CA TRP A 174 -5.82 -13.74 14.60
C TRP A 174 -4.77 -14.78 14.15
N GLY A 175 -4.00 -15.34 15.08
CA GLY A 175 -3.08 -16.43 14.78
C GLY A 175 -3.75 -17.74 14.36
N ALA A 176 -5.02 -17.97 14.72
CA ALA A 176 -5.73 -19.18 14.30
C ALA A 176 -6.17 -19.14 12.83
N GLY A 177 -6.40 -17.95 12.27
CA GLY A 177 -6.84 -17.79 10.90
C GLY A 177 -7.83 -16.66 10.70
N TYR A 178 -8.54 -16.67 9.60
CA TYR A 178 -9.43 -15.60 9.15
C TYR A 178 -10.79 -16.14 8.66
N VAL A 179 -11.71 -15.24 8.39
CA VAL A 179 -13.03 -15.58 7.83
C VAL A 179 -13.10 -15.11 6.38
N GLU A 180 -13.28 -16.02 5.47
CA GLU A 180 -13.48 -15.77 4.05
C GLU A 180 -14.84 -16.30 3.60
N ASN A 181 -15.64 -15.49 2.93
CA ASN A 181 -16.99 -15.85 2.45
C ASN A 181 -17.89 -16.44 3.57
N GLY A 182 -17.73 -15.94 4.81
CA GLY A 182 -18.49 -16.40 5.97
C GLY A 182 -18.02 -17.72 6.58
N GLN A 183 -16.92 -18.30 6.08
CA GLN A 183 -16.31 -19.52 6.59
C GLN A 183 -14.95 -19.24 7.20
N PHE A 184 -14.64 -19.95 8.29
CA PHE A 184 -13.31 -19.86 8.90
C PHE A 184 -12.28 -20.62 8.04
N VAL A 185 -11.21 -19.92 7.69
CA VAL A 185 -10.03 -20.47 7.03
C VAL A 185 -8.89 -20.47 8.05
N ARG A 186 -8.29 -21.64 8.29
CA ARG A 186 -7.20 -21.78 9.26
C ARG A 186 -5.88 -21.34 8.65
N GLU A 187 -5.13 -20.58 9.45
CA GLU A 187 -3.79 -20.17 9.09
C GLU A 187 -2.83 -21.37 9.09
N LYS A 188 -1.91 -21.42 8.11
CA LYS A 188 -0.88 -22.46 8.01
C LYS A 188 0.21 -22.26 9.06
N ASP A 189 0.62 -21.01 9.23
CA ASP A 189 1.60 -20.58 10.21
C ASP A 189 0.95 -19.56 11.16
N CYS A 190 0.85 -19.92 12.44
CA CYS A 190 0.15 -19.11 13.42
C CYS A 190 1.06 -18.11 14.17
N TRP A 191 2.37 -18.10 13.90
CA TRP A 191 3.35 -17.44 14.78
C TRP A 191 3.38 -15.93 14.66
N GLN A 192 2.82 -15.35 13.63
CA GLN A 192 2.81 -13.92 13.39
C GLN A 192 2.22 -13.11 14.54
N TRP A 193 1.23 -13.67 15.24
CA TRP A 193 0.56 -13.03 16.36
C TRP A 193 0.98 -13.59 17.72
N PHE A 194 2.17 -14.17 17.80
CA PHE A 194 2.82 -14.61 19.05
C PHE A 194 4.06 -13.77 19.32
N ASN A 195 4.18 -13.20 20.53
CA ASN A 195 5.29 -12.33 20.92
C ASN A 195 5.46 -11.12 19.97
N VAL A 196 4.35 -10.43 19.76
CA VAL A 196 4.29 -9.32 18.80
C VAL A 196 4.98 -8.08 19.36
N LEU A 197 5.78 -7.40 18.53
CA LEU A 197 6.39 -6.12 18.90
C LEU A 197 5.31 -5.07 19.22
N PRO A 198 5.40 -4.33 20.32
CA PRO A 198 4.44 -3.28 20.67
C PRO A 198 4.23 -2.26 19.56
N GLU A 199 5.30 -1.84 18.88
CA GLU A 199 5.26 -0.89 17.75
C GLU A 199 4.50 -1.44 16.55
N TRP A 200 4.54 -2.76 16.34
CA TRP A 200 3.78 -3.43 15.28
C TRP A 200 2.33 -3.66 15.70
N MET A 201 2.12 -4.14 16.93
CA MET A 201 0.78 -4.42 17.47
C MET A 201 -0.12 -3.18 17.41
N ILE A 202 0.41 -2.00 17.76
CA ILE A 202 -0.36 -0.75 17.81
C ILE A 202 -0.90 -0.30 16.45
N LEU A 203 -0.36 -0.79 15.34
CA LEU A 203 -0.84 -0.42 14.01
C LEU A 203 -2.22 -1.03 13.71
N SER A 204 -2.52 -2.15 14.35
CA SER A 204 -3.78 -2.89 14.17
C SER A 204 -4.62 -3.05 15.44
N HIS A 205 -4.00 -2.91 16.64
CA HIS A 205 -4.63 -3.16 17.93
C HIS A 205 -4.43 -1.97 18.88
N LEU A 206 -5.46 -1.19 19.13
CA LEU A 206 -5.46 -0.10 20.08
C LEU A 206 -6.13 -0.55 21.38
N PRO A 207 -5.37 -0.78 22.48
CA PRO A 207 -5.96 -1.15 23.78
C PRO A 207 -6.73 0.02 24.39
N ASN A 208 -7.82 -0.30 25.11
CA ASN A 208 -8.60 0.69 25.87
C ASN A 208 -7.75 1.34 26.97
N ALA A 209 -6.84 0.57 27.60
CA ALA A 209 -5.91 1.09 28.59
C ALA A 209 -4.52 1.29 27.95
N ALA A 210 -4.05 2.52 27.94
CA ALA A 210 -2.81 2.93 27.27
C ALA A 210 -1.56 2.15 27.72
N ASP A 211 -1.53 1.68 28.96
CA ASP A 211 -0.40 0.92 29.52
C ASP A 211 -0.14 -0.40 28.77
N TYR A 212 -1.18 -0.98 28.15
CA TYR A 212 -1.03 -2.19 27.32
C TYR A 212 -0.52 -1.91 25.91
N GLN A 213 -0.31 -0.65 25.53
CA GLN A 213 0.42 -0.34 24.31
C GLN A 213 1.90 -0.67 24.43
N LEU A 214 2.44 -0.67 25.65
CA LEU A 214 3.86 -0.92 25.96
C LEU A 214 4.82 0.04 25.23
N LEU A 215 4.33 1.18 24.76
CA LEU A 215 5.09 2.20 24.05
C LEU A 215 5.55 3.30 25.00
N THR A 216 6.73 3.85 24.75
CA THR A 216 7.24 4.99 25.52
C THR A 216 6.33 6.22 25.41
N ALA A 217 5.71 6.42 24.23
CA ALA A 217 4.69 7.44 23.99
C ALA A 217 3.43 6.75 23.47
N PRO A 218 2.36 6.69 24.28
CA PRO A 218 1.12 6.08 23.87
C PRO A 218 0.49 6.79 22.64
N VAL A 219 -0.08 6.00 21.76
CA VAL A 219 -0.80 6.44 20.56
C VAL A 219 -2.23 6.79 20.95
N SER A 220 -2.74 7.93 20.48
CA SER A 220 -4.14 8.31 20.65
C SER A 220 -5.05 7.53 19.70
N GLU A 221 -6.36 7.47 20.03
CA GLU A 221 -7.34 6.87 19.11
C GLU A 221 -7.40 7.62 17.77
N GLN A 222 -7.28 8.94 17.81
CA GLN A 222 -7.29 9.76 16.60
C GLN A 222 -6.12 9.40 15.67
N ASP A 223 -4.92 9.22 16.20
CA ASP A 223 -3.75 8.83 15.43
C ASP A 223 -3.89 7.40 14.90
N PHE A 224 -4.33 6.47 15.76
CA PHE A 224 -4.58 5.08 15.36
C PHE A 224 -5.53 4.97 14.16
N LEU A 225 -6.61 5.75 14.15
CA LEU A 225 -7.58 5.75 13.05
C LEU A 225 -6.99 6.28 11.74
N GLN A 226 -5.97 7.13 11.81
CA GLN A 226 -5.29 7.70 10.64
C GLN A 226 -4.17 6.80 10.09
N TYR A 227 -3.69 5.82 10.86
CA TYR A 227 -2.66 4.91 10.40
C TYR A 227 -3.13 4.09 9.21
N GLN A 228 -2.25 3.97 8.22
CA GLN A 228 -2.50 3.09 7.09
C GLN A 228 -2.69 1.64 7.55
N PRO A 229 -3.59 0.88 6.91
CA PRO A 229 -3.70 -0.55 7.16
C PRO A 229 -2.37 -1.23 6.91
N ILE A 230 -2.00 -2.12 7.81
CA ILE A 230 -0.78 -2.93 7.64
C ILE A 230 -1.05 -4.13 6.75
N SER A 231 -0.02 -4.58 6.06
CA SER A 231 -0.02 -5.83 5.31
C SER A 231 0.97 -6.80 5.94
N GLU A 232 0.53 -8.02 6.16
CA GLU A 232 1.38 -9.11 6.65
C GLU A 232 2.46 -9.51 5.66
N LEU A 233 2.20 -9.25 4.37
CA LEU A 233 3.18 -9.45 3.31
C LEU A 233 4.49 -8.69 3.53
N TRP A 234 4.47 -7.60 4.31
CA TRP A 234 5.69 -6.86 4.62
C TRP A 234 6.68 -7.72 5.41
N ALA A 235 6.17 -8.48 6.40
CA ALA A 235 7.00 -9.44 7.14
C ALA A 235 7.41 -10.62 6.26
N ALA A 236 6.48 -11.17 5.48
CA ALA A 236 6.75 -12.29 4.56
C ALA A 236 7.83 -11.95 3.53
N TYR A 237 7.96 -10.68 3.15
CA TYR A 237 9.04 -10.20 2.28
C TYR A 237 10.31 -9.77 3.02
N GLY A 238 10.39 -10.00 4.33
CA GLY A 238 11.59 -9.72 5.13
C GLY A 238 11.86 -8.23 5.36
N LEU A 239 10.85 -7.38 5.28
CA LEU A 239 10.98 -5.95 5.57
C LEU A 239 11.13 -5.69 7.07
N ASP A 240 11.89 -4.65 7.45
CA ASP A 240 12.04 -4.23 8.85
C ASP A 240 10.73 -3.62 9.37
N LEU A 241 9.99 -4.41 10.13
CA LEU A 241 8.68 -4.00 10.65
C LEU A 241 8.77 -2.87 11.67
N LYS A 242 9.90 -2.75 12.38
CA LYS A 242 10.10 -1.64 13.32
C LYS A 242 10.25 -0.31 12.55
N ASP A 243 11.08 -0.29 11.53
CA ASP A 243 11.27 0.89 10.66
C ASP A 243 9.95 1.28 9.98
N ILE A 244 9.20 0.30 9.47
CA ILE A 244 7.88 0.53 8.87
C ILE A 244 6.90 1.08 9.90
N SER A 245 6.84 0.51 11.11
CA SER A 245 5.97 0.98 12.17
C SER A 245 6.26 2.42 12.55
N ASP A 246 7.53 2.79 12.64
CA ASP A 246 7.95 4.17 12.91
C ASP A 246 7.52 5.13 11.80
N LYS A 247 7.62 4.72 10.55
CA LYS A 247 7.18 5.51 9.38
C LYS A 247 5.66 5.68 9.35
N VAL A 248 4.90 4.61 9.57
CA VAL A 248 3.43 4.65 9.63
C VAL A 248 2.95 5.58 10.75
N ARG A 249 3.54 5.48 11.93
CA ARG A 249 3.18 6.33 13.08
C ARG A 249 3.49 7.81 12.88
N ARG A 250 4.46 8.15 12.05
CA ARG A 250 4.77 9.55 11.68
C ARG A 250 3.80 10.14 10.64
N GLN A 251 2.81 9.38 10.18
CA GLN A 251 1.77 9.79 9.22
C GLN A 251 2.28 10.27 7.85
N ALA A 252 3.53 9.98 7.50
CA ALA A 252 4.17 10.40 6.26
C ALA A 252 4.37 9.23 5.28
N PHE A 253 3.58 8.18 5.42
CA PHE A 253 3.89 6.92 4.78
C PHE A 253 2.67 6.27 4.14
N TYR A 254 2.70 6.18 2.80
CA TYR A 254 1.80 5.37 2.00
C TYR A 254 2.63 4.27 1.36
N PRO A 255 2.59 3.03 1.90
CA PRO A 255 3.39 1.94 1.39
C PRO A 255 2.95 1.52 -0.01
N PRO A 256 3.87 0.96 -0.84
CA PRO A 256 3.50 0.34 -2.09
C PRO A 256 2.54 -0.83 -1.87
N ARG A 257 1.84 -1.25 -2.91
CA ARG A 257 0.96 -2.42 -2.84
C ARG A 257 1.77 -3.69 -3.05
N PHE A 258 1.63 -4.63 -2.12
CA PHE A 258 2.26 -5.94 -2.17
C PHE A 258 1.25 -7.01 -2.60
N PHE A 259 1.75 -8.06 -3.25
CA PHE A 259 1.00 -9.23 -3.68
C PHE A 259 1.70 -10.49 -3.16
N ASN A 260 0.97 -11.57 -2.95
CA ASN A 260 1.47 -12.77 -2.27
C ASN A 260 2.26 -13.76 -3.16
N GLU A 261 2.34 -13.53 -4.44
CA GLU A 261 2.95 -14.43 -5.41
C GLU A 261 4.46 -14.66 -5.20
N GLY A 262 5.12 -13.79 -4.44
CA GLY A 262 6.56 -13.84 -4.17
C GLY A 262 6.95 -14.35 -2.79
N GLU A 263 5.98 -14.77 -1.97
CA GLU A 263 6.26 -15.25 -0.61
C GLU A 263 7.19 -16.46 -0.61
N GLY A 264 8.19 -16.42 0.28
CA GLY A 264 9.22 -17.45 0.37
C GLY A 264 10.19 -17.50 -0.84
N ILE A 265 9.92 -16.73 -1.90
CA ILE A 265 10.69 -16.67 -3.14
C ILE A 265 11.57 -15.42 -3.17
N VAL A 266 11.03 -14.29 -2.76
CA VAL A 266 11.70 -12.99 -2.78
C VAL A 266 11.81 -12.43 -1.36
N GLU A 267 13.00 -11.97 -0.98
CA GLU A 267 13.18 -11.07 0.16
C GLU A 267 13.51 -9.67 -0.36
N LEU A 268 12.77 -8.68 0.12
CA LEU A 268 12.98 -7.28 -0.25
C LEU A 268 13.97 -6.64 0.72
N LYS A 269 15.25 -6.50 0.31
CA LYS A 269 16.31 -5.95 1.17
C LYS A 269 16.31 -4.42 1.21
N GLU A 270 16.00 -3.79 0.08
CA GLU A 270 15.87 -2.33 -0.05
C GLU A 270 14.93 -2.04 -1.22
N ILE A 271 13.86 -1.32 -0.96
CA ILE A 271 12.91 -0.86 -1.97
C ILE A 271 12.39 0.53 -1.59
N PRO A 272 11.89 1.32 -2.55
CA PRO A 272 11.15 2.53 -2.22
C PRO A 272 9.92 2.17 -1.38
N MET A 273 9.80 2.74 -0.19
CA MET A 273 8.69 2.47 0.74
C MET A 273 7.58 3.52 0.64
N SER A 274 7.46 4.24 -0.47
CA SER A 274 6.34 5.12 -0.81
C SER A 274 5.55 4.51 -1.95
N LEU A 275 4.21 4.56 -1.87
CA LEU A 275 3.32 4.16 -2.97
C LEU A 275 3.59 5.00 -4.21
N ASP A 276 3.75 6.31 -4.01
CA ASP A 276 3.94 7.28 -5.08
C ASP A 276 5.42 7.49 -5.34
N LEU A 277 5.85 7.09 -6.52
CA LEU A 277 7.17 7.40 -7.07
C LEU A 277 7.00 8.48 -8.15
N ARG A 278 8.10 8.99 -8.67
CA ARG A 278 8.05 10.07 -9.66
C ARG A 278 8.91 9.77 -10.88
N VAL A 279 8.43 10.10 -12.06
CA VAL A 279 9.20 10.07 -13.30
C VAL A 279 10.48 10.91 -13.14
N GLY A 280 11.63 10.38 -13.59
CA GLY A 280 12.91 11.07 -13.59
C GLY A 280 13.63 11.12 -12.25
N VAL A 281 13.19 10.32 -11.27
CA VAL A 281 13.87 10.12 -10.00
C VAL A 281 14.47 8.72 -9.97
N ASP A 282 15.72 8.60 -9.51
CA ASP A 282 16.38 7.30 -9.32
C ASP A 282 15.90 6.64 -8.03
N TYR A 283 15.50 5.37 -8.12
CA TYR A 283 15.09 4.53 -7.00
C TYR A 283 15.92 3.28 -6.95
N VAL A 284 16.41 2.93 -5.76
CA VAL A 284 17.19 1.72 -5.53
C VAL A 284 16.26 0.57 -5.19
N PHE A 285 16.50 -0.56 -5.84
CA PHE A 285 15.90 -1.85 -5.52
C PHE A 285 17.00 -2.85 -5.22
N ARG A 286 16.93 -3.51 -4.10
CA ARG A 286 17.83 -4.59 -3.68
C ARG A 286 16.98 -5.73 -3.14
N ILE A 287 17.10 -6.88 -3.78
CA ILE A 287 16.29 -8.06 -3.46
C ILE A 287 17.20 -9.27 -3.26
N LYS A 288 16.67 -10.30 -2.59
CA LYS A 288 17.26 -11.64 -2.60
C LYS A 288 16.25 -12.61 -3.20
N MET A 289 16.69 -13.38 -4.16
CA MET A 289 15.94 -14.50 -4.74
C MET A 289 16.34 -15.79 -4.04
N ASN A 290 15.34 -16.52 -3.55
CA ASN A 290 15.56 -17.81 -2.87
C ASN A 290 15.46 -19.01 -3.84
N ASP A 291 15.10 -18.75 -5.09
CA ASP A 291 15.07 -19.75 -6.17
C ASP A 291 15.57 -19.17 -7.51
N ALA A 292 15.50 -19.98 -8.58
CA ALA A 292 16.02 -19.65 -9.90
C ALA A 292 15.05 -18.84 -10.78
N ARG A 293 13.90 -18.41 -10.28
CA ARG A 293 12.91 -17.67 -11.06
C ARG A 293 13.49 -16.41 -11.69
N ASP A 294 12.88 -16.03 -12.80
CA ASP A 294 13.19 -14.78 -13.47
C ASP A 294 12.43 -13.61 -12.84
N PHE A 295 12.96 -12.41 -12.91
CA PHE A 295 12.35 -11.21 -12.37
C PHE A 295 12.57 -9.98 -13.23
N VAL A 296 11.70 -8.97 -13.08
CA VAL A 296 11.73 -7.74 -13.89
C VAL A 296 11.08 -6.57 -13.16
N ILE A 297 11.61 -5.37 -13.35
CA ILE A 297 10.86 -4.14 -13.10
C ILE A 297 10.27 -3.67 -14.44
N MET A 298 8.98 -3.35 -14.45
CA MET A 298 8.23 -2.85 -15.61
C MET A 298 7.59 -1.51 -15.32
N ASN A 299 7.77 -0.55 -16.23
CA ASN A 299 7.07 0.73 -16.24
C ASN A 299 6.63 0.99 -17.68
N ASN A 300 5.42 0.55 -18.02
CA ASN A 300 4.84 0.56 -19.35
C ASN A 300 5.74 -0.17 -20.39
N SER A 301 6.29 0.57 -21.34
CA SER A 301 7.16 0.04 -22.40
C SER A 301 8.61 -0.15 -21.95
N VAL A 302 8.96 0.33 -20.79
CA VAL A 302 10.32 0.21 -20.21
C VAL A 302 10.34 -0.95 -19.25
N SER A 303 11.32 -1.82 -19.38
CA SER A 303 11.58 -2.92 -18.46
C SER A 303 13.06 -2.99 -18.12
N CYS A 304 13.36 -3.39 -16.90
CA CYS A 304 14.71 -3.73 -16.44
C CYS A 304 14.69 -5.19 -16.02
N ARG A 305 15.27 -6.05 -16.85
CA ARG A 305 15.28 -7.50 -16.64
C ARG A 305 16.44 -7.91 -15.74
N LYS A 306 16.40 -9.13 -15.24
CA LYS A 306 17.40 -9.73 -14.35
C LYS A 306 18.84 -9.49 -14.82
N GLU A 307 19.12 -9.58 -16.12
CA GLU A 307 20.44 -9.41 -16.71
C GLU A 307 20.99 -7.97 -16.60
N GLU A 308 20.11 -7.00 -16.35
CA GLU A 308 20.45 -5.59 -16.16
C GLU A 308 20.70 -5.24 -14.69
N TRP A 309 20.43 -6.17 -13.78
CA TRP A 309 20.68 -5.99 -12.35
C TRP A 309 22.12 -6.42 -12.03
N LYS A 310 22.70 -5.75 -11.05
CA LYS A 310 23.98 -6.14 -10.49
C LYS A 310 23.76 -7.38 -9.62
N ASP A 311 24.41 -8.48 -9.96
CA ASP A 311 24.52 -9.66 -9.11
C ASP A 311 25.55 -9.40 -8.00
N GLU A 312 25.12 -9.47 -6.73
CA GLU A 312 25.98 -9.26 -5.56
C GLU A 312 26.43 -10.60 -4.93
N GLY A 313 26.00 -11.72 -5.47
CA GLY A 313 26.20 -13.06 -4.91
C GLY A 313 25.10 -13.47 -3.94
N ASP A 314 25.11 -14.74 -3.55
CA ASP A 314 24.15 -15.35 -2.60
C ASP A 314 22.66 -15.10 -2.96
N GLY A 315 22.35 -14.99 -4.24
CA GLY A 315 21.01 -14.69 -4.74
C GLY A 315 20.57 -13.23 -4.57
N ILE A 316 21.49 -12.33 -4.19
CA ILE A 316 21.20 -10.91 -3.99
C ILE A 316 21.44 -10.14 -5.28
N TYR A 317 20.47 -9.33 -5.66
CA TYR A 317 20.50 -8.48 -6.84
C TYR A 317 20.12 -7.05 -6.50
N SER A 318 20.78 -6.08 -7.15
CA SER A 318 20.46 -4.67 -6.98
C SER A 318 20.40 -3.91 -8.31
N VAL A 319 19.55 -2.89 -8.37
CA VAL A 319 19.47 -1.97 -9.50
C VAL A 319 19.03 -0.59 -9.04
N THR A 320 19.49 0.43 -9.76
CA THR A 320 18.91 1.78 -9.69
C THR A 320 17.99 1.98 -10.90
N PHE A 321 16.70 2.09 -10.66
CA PHE A 321 15.70 2.25 -11.72
C PHE A 321 15.09 3.65 -11.70
N MET A 322 14.96 4.24 -12.88
CA MET A 322 14.30 5.55 -13.07
C MET A 322 13.03 5.36 -13.89
N PRO A 323 11.82 5.59 -13.30
CA PRO A 323 10.58 5.59 -14.06
C PRO A 323 10.60 6.64 -15.18
N ARG A 324 10.06 6.29 -16.34
CA ARG A 324 10.01 7.17 -17.53
C ARG A 324 8.61 7.45 -18.01
N ASP A 325 7.62 6.85 -17.36
CA ASP A 325 6.22 6.88 -17.73
C ASP A 325 5.38 6.99 -16.47
N THR A 326 4.23 7.66 -16.53
CA THR A 326 3.27 7.80 -15.42
C THR A 326 2.40 6.56 -15.22
N VAL A 327 2.55 5.55 -16.05
CA VAL A 327 1.93 4.23 -15.82
C VAL A 327 2.60 3.56 -14.62
N SER A 328 1.82 2.84 -13.82
CA SER A 328 2.32 2.14 -12.63
C SER A 328 3.61 1.35 -12.89
N LEU A 329 4.51 1.35 -11.91
CA LEU A 329 5.69 0.51 -11.91
C LEU A 329 5.37 -0.79 -11.18
N LEU A 330 5.75 -1.91 -11.78
CA LEU A 330 5.58 -3.25 -11.24
C LEU A 330 6.94 -3.94 -11.08
N PHE A 331 7.21 -4.48 -9.91
CA PHE A 331 8.23 -5.52 -9.76
C PHE A 331 7.53 -6.88 -9.85
N CYS A 332 8.00 -7.73 -10.75
CA CYS A 332 7.36 -9.01 -11.07
C CYS A 332 8.37 -10.15 -11.08
N ILE A 333 7.87 -11.37 -10.81
CA ILE A 333 8.60 -12.62 -10.99
C ILE A 333 7.92 -13.49 -12.05
N ARG A 334 8.63 -14.51 -12.52
CA ARG A 334 8.12 -15.48 -13.49
C ARG A 334 8.79 -16.83 -13.28
N ASP A 335 8.00 -17.90 -13.33
CA ASP A 335 8.52 -19.27 -13.32
C ASP A 335 9.46 -19.50 -14.51
N GLU A 336 10.48 -20.34 -14.33
CA GLU A 336 11.40 -20.71 -15.40
C GLU A 336 10.62 -21.36 -16.56
N GLY A 337 10.79 -20.80 -17.76
CA GLY A 337 10.02 -21.20 -18.95
C GLY A 337 8.55 -20.75 -18.97
N GLY A 338 8.07 -20.06 -17.95
CA GLY A 338 6.73 -19.48 -17.89
C GLY A 338 6.54 -18.31 -18.86
N THR A 339 5.29 -18.05 -19.26
CA THR A 339 4.94 -16.95 -20.18
C THR A 339 4.32 -15.75 -19.48
N SER A 340 3.88 -15.90 -18.23
CA SER A 340 3.15 -14.86 -17.47
C SER A 340 3.99 -14.32 -16.33
N TRP A 341 4.00 -13.00 -16.18
CA TRP A 341 4.60 -12.30 -15.06
C TRP A 341 3.59 -12.13 -13.93
N GLN A 342 4.03 -12.36 -12.71
CA GLN A 342 3.28 -12.22 -11.48
C GLN A 342 3.82 -11.02 -10.72
N ALA A 343 2.96 -10.06 -10.39
CA ALA A 343 3.37 -8.86 -9.67
C ALA A 343 3.64 -9.18 -8.20
N ILE A 344 4.71 -8.59 -7.66
CA ILE A 344 5.11 -8.68 -6.25
C ILE A 344 4.87 -7.34 -5.55
N VAL A 345 5.28 -6.24 -6.20
CA VAL A 345 5.11 -4.88 -5.69
C VAL A 345 4.62 -3.98 -6.80
N LYS A 346 3.68 -3.10 -6.48
CA LYS A 346 3.15 -2.07 -7.38
C LYS A 346 3.30 -0.69 -6.77
N TYR A 347 3.77 0.25 -7.60
CA TYR A 347 3.86 1.68 -7.31
C TYR A 347 2.98 2.47 -8.28
N GLU A 348 2.44 3.58 -7.80
CA GLU A 348 1.85 4.61 -8.65
C GLU A 348 2.94 5.62 -9.03
N ILE A 349 2.89 6.17 -10.23
CA ILE A 349 3.95 7.06 -10.72
C ILE A 349 3.39 8.45 -10.95
N GLU A 350 3.89 9.41 -10.19
CA GLU A 350 3.57 10.82 -10.37
C GLU A 350 4.27 11.43 -11.59
N PRO A 351 3.66 12.45 -12.20
CA PRO A 351 4.29 13.21 -13.27
C PRO A 351 5.65 13.81 -12.84
N PRO A 352 6.57 14.00 -13.77
CA PRO A 352 7.87 14.60 -13.49
C PRO A 352 7.73 16.10 -13.22
N THR A 353 8.65 16.64 -12.41
CA THR A 353 8.96 18.06 -12.46
C THR A 353 9.73 18.38 -13.76
N ALA A 354 9.81 19.65 -14.13
CA ALA A 354 10.61 20.06 -15.30
C ALA A 354 12.09 19.68 -15.17
N ALA A 355 12.65 19.69 -13.95
CA ALA A 355 14.01 19.28 -13.68
C ALA A 355 14.23 17.78 -13.89
N ASN A 356 13.33 16.97 -13.34
CA ASN A 356 13.34 15.52 -13.45
C ASN A 356 13.20 15.08 -14.92
N TRP A 357 12.34 15.76 -15.69
CA TRP A 357 12.14 15.45 -17.09
C TRP A 357 13.40 15.68 -17.92
N ARG A 358 14.12 16.79 -17.71
CA ARG A 358 15.41 17.04 -18.35
C ARG A 358 16.46 15.93 -18.04
N MET A 359 16.36 15.32 -16.85
CA MET A 359 17.23 14.19 -16.50
C MET A 359 16.88 12.94 -17.30
N VAL A 360 15.60 12.64 -17.48
CA VAL A 360 15.12 11.53 -18.34
C VAL A 360 15.66 11.70 -19.77
N GLU A 361 15.49 12.88 -20.34
CA GLU A 361 15.92 13.19 -21.71
C GLU A 361 17.43 13.01 -21.92
N ARG A 362 18.24 13.45 -20.96
CA ARG A 362 19.69 13.29 -21.02
C ARG A 362 20.13 11.82 -20.92
N ARG A 363 19.50 11.06 -20.06
CA ARG A 363 19.91 9.68 -19.77
C ARG A 363 19.37 8.70 -20.79
N PHE A 364 18.22 8.99 -21.36
CA PHE A 364 17.51 8.11 -22.29
C PHE A 364 17.11 8.84 -23.57
N PRO A 365 18.04 9.10 -24.47
CA PRO A 365 17.70 9.73 -25.76
C PRO A 365 16.76 8.85 -26.57
N LEU A 366 15.92 9.46 -27.38
CA LEU A 366 14.99 8.76 -28.26
C LEU A 366 15.69 7.78 -29.19
N MET A 367 15.10 6.60 -29.29
CA MET A 367 15.49 5.63 -30.30
C MET A 367 14.91 6.02 -31.70
N ALA A 368 15.61 5.66 -32.77
CA ALA A 368 15.19 6.01 -34.12
C ALA A 368 13.73 5.66 -34.48
N PRO A 369 13.15 4.52 -34.07
CA PRO A 369 11.73 4.22 -34.31
C PRO A 369 10.78 5.23 -33.69
N ASP A 370 11.10 5.75 -32.48
CA ASP A 370 10.25 6.72 -31.78
C ASP A 370 10.34 8.11 -32.43
N VAL A 371 11.52 8.52 -32.86
CA VAL A 371 11.71 9.76 -33.63
C VAL A 371 10.84 9.74 -34.87
N LYS A 372 10.87 8.63 -35.61
CA LYS A 372 10.06 8.46 -36.82
C LYS A 372 8.55 8.49 -36.53
N ALA A 373 8.12 7.96 -35.40
CA ALA A 373 6.70 7.96 -35.01
C ALA A 373 6.13 9.37 -34.79
N VAL A 374 6.95 10.36 -34.42
CA VAL A 374 6.53 11.74 -34.15
C VAL A 374 6.98 12.75 -35.20
N GLU A 375 7.72 12.31 -36.22
CA GLU A 375 8.28 13.17 -37.25
C GLU A 375 7.19 14.03 -37.94
N HIS A 376 6.00 13.44 -38.21
CA HIS A 376 4.86 14.12 -38.82
C HIS A 376 4.13 15.09 -37.88
N LEU A 377 4.47 15.13 -36.58
CA LEU A 377 3.80 15.94 -35.55
C LEU A 377 4.50 17.29 -35.31
N ASN A 378 5.43 17.70 -36.18
CA ASN A 378 6.23 18.90 -36.01
C ASN A 378 6.97 18.93 -34.65
N ALA A 379 7.69 17.85 -34.37
CA ALA A 379 8.40 17.65 -33.10
C ALA A 379 9.36 18.81 -32.76
N ASP A 380 9.93 19.50 -33.76
CA ASP A 380 10.79 20.68 -33.54
C ASP A 380 10.04 21.83 -32.89
N LEU A 381 8.80 22.10 -33.32
CA LEU A 381 7.97 23.17 -32.76
C LEU A 381 7.61 22.86 -31.30
N TRP A 382 7.21 21.63 -31.04
CA TRP A 382 6.92 21.16 -29.68
C TRP A 382 8.17 21.17 -28.81
N GLY A 383 9.32 20.79 -29.36
CA GLY A 383 10.62 20.85 -28.68
C GLY A 383 11.01 22.27 -28.24
N ARG A 384 10.78 23.27 -29.09
CA ARG A 384 11.01 24.68 -28.74
C ARG A 384 10.04 25.17 -27.65
N ALA A 385 8.82 24.64 -27.61
CA ALA A 385 7.84 24.88 -26.56
C ALA A 385 8.12 24.06 -25.27
N GLY A 386 9.21 23.31 -25.21
CA GLY A 386 9.66 22.57 -24.02
C GLY A 386 9.18 21.13 -23.96
N ILE A 387 8.45 20.63 -24.96
CA ILE A 387 8.04 19.22 -25.05
C ILE A 387 8.93 18.54 -26.08
N SER A 388 9.97 17.86 -25.58
CA SER A 388 10.87 17.08 -26.45
C SER A 388 10.13 15.99 -27.22
N ALA A 389 10.75 15.48 -28.29
CA ALA A 389 10.20 14.36 -29.04
C ALA A 389 9.94 13.13 -28.15
N GLN A 390 10.79 12.84 -27.17
CA GLN A 390 10.59 11.76 -26.19
C GLN A 390 9.31 11.98 -25.38
N ARG A 391 9.17 13.19 -24.82
CA ARG A 391 8.00 13.54 -24.03
C ARG A 391 6.73 13.52 -24.88
N LEU A 392 6.82 14.01 -26.11
CA LEU A 392 5.68 14.00 -27.04
C LEU A 392 5.18 12.58 -27.29
N VAL A 393 6.09 11.62 -27.54
CA VAL A 393 5.74 10.20 -27.69
C VAL A 393 5.02 9.68 -26.45
N ASN A 394 5.57 9.95 -25.25
CA ASN A 394 4.97 9.45 -24.01
C ASN A 394 3.59 10.08 -23.76
N LEU A 395 3.44 11.39 -23.89
CA LEU A 395 2.16 12.08 -23.74
C LEU A 395 1.10 11.57 -24.71
N ILE A 396 1.46 11.29 -25.96
CA ILE A 396 0.55 10.72 -26.94
C ILE A 396 0.10 9.31 -26.54
N ARG A 397 1.02 8.48 -26.04
CA ARG A 397 0.71 7.12 -25.58
C ARG A 397 -0.19 7.12 -24.35
N GLU A 398 0.10 7.97 -23.35
CA GLU A 398 -0.66 8.10 -22.12
C GLU A 398 -2.09 8.57 -22.35
N GLN A 399 -2.26 9.58 -23.21
CA GLN A 399 -3.55 10.20 -23.46
C GLN A 399 -4.33 9.57 -24.63
N LYS A 400 -3.80 8.54 -25.27
CA LYS A 400 -4.41 7.87 -26.47
C LYS A 400 -4.84 8.88 -27.54
N VAL A 401 -3.95 9.79 -27.88
CA VAL A 401 -4.21 10.93 -28.77
C VAL A 401 -4.51 10.48 -30.18
N THR A 402 -5.60 10.98 -30.77
CA THR A 402 -5.96 10.77 -32.16
C THR A 402 -5.57 11.94 -33.08
N SER A 403 -5.48 13.15 -32.53
CA SER A 403 -5.01 14.35 -33.19
C SER A 403 -4.43 15.32 -32.16
N MET A 404 -3.41 16.06 -32.57
CA MET A 404 -2.71 17.03 -31.72
C MET A 404 -3.39 18.39 -31.71
N PRO A 405 -3.33 19.16 -30.60
CA PRO A 405 -3.76 20.56 -30.61
C PRO A 405 -2.90 21.39 -31.59
N THR A 406 -3.43 22.49 -32.08
CA THR A 406 -2.70 23.41 -32.93
C THR A 406 -1.78 24.26 -32.11
N LEU A 407 -0.47 24.20 -32.37
CA LEU A 407 0.54 25.05 -31.76
C LEU A 407 0.98 26.11 -32.78
N TYR A 408 0.88 27.40 -32.40
CA TYR A 408 1.24 28.53 -33.25
C TYR A 408 2.71 28.88 -33.12
N PRO A 409 3.50 28.96 -34.22
CA PRO A 409 4.90 29.28 -34.17
C PRO A 409 5.15 30.78 -33.84
N GLY A 410 6.34 31.05 -33.31
CA GLY A 410 6.83 32.42 -33.07
C GLY A 410 6.86 32.83 -31.61
N LYS A 411 6.16 32.14 -30.71
CA LYS A 411 6.15 32.42 -29.27
C LYS A 411 6.55 31.19 -28.42
N GLU A 412 6.91 30.10 -29.05
CA GLU A 412 7.27 28.83 -28.41
C GLU A 412 8.48 28.90 -27.50
N THR A 413 9.28 29.96 -27.63
CA THR A 413 10.46 30.19 -26.76
C THR A 413 10.13 30.91 -25.46
N LEU A 414 8.92 31.48 -25.33
CA LEU A 414 8.52 32.28 -24.16
C LEU A 414 8.01 31.46 -22.98
N LEU A 415 7.79 30.18 -23.16
CA LEU A 415 7.39 29.29 -22.09
C LEU A 415 7.99 27.88 -22.28
N THR A 416 7.87 27.07 -21.24
CA THR A 416 8.09 25.63 -21.28
C THR A 416 6.79 24.94 -20.88
N LEU A 417 6.16 24.25 -21.82
CA LEU A 417 5.00 23.40 -21.51
C LEU A 417 5.47 22.21 -20.64
N VAL A 418 4.76 21.97 -19.55
CA VAL A 418 5.07 20.85 -18.63
C VAL A 418 4.00 19.77 -18.75
N ASN A 419 2.73 20.15 -18.68
CA ASN A 419 1.61 19.23 -18.92
C ASN A 419 0.45 19.97 -19.57
N VAL A 420 -0.08 19.42 -20.66
CA VAL A 420 -1.22 19.97 -21.37
C VAL A 420 -2.03 18.82 -21.97
N PRO A 421 -3.34 19.00 -22.20
CA PRO A 421 -4.11 18.02 -22.96
C PRO A 421 -3.50 17.83 -24.35
N MET A 422 -3.14 16.59 -24.70
CA MET A 422 -2.49 16.30 -25.98
C MET A 422 -3.49 15.93 -27.08
N ASN A 423 -4.75 15.69 -26.73
CA ASN A 423 -5.79 15.49 -27.72
C ASN A 423 -6.38 16.85 -28.16
N ARG A 424 -6.39 17.11 -29.47
CA ARG A 424 -6.97 18.33 -30.00
C ARG A 424 -8.43 18.51 -29.64
N GLN A 425 -9.19 17.41 -29.58
CA GLN A 425 -10.60 17.43 -29.24
C GLN A 425 -10.81 17.30 -27.74
N LEU A 426 -11.44 18.30 -27.14
CA LEU A 426 -11.85 18.34 -25.73
C LEU A 426 -13.38 18.29 -25.66
N THR A 427 -13.92 18.00 -24.46
CA THR A 427 -15.37 17.83 -24.28
C THR A 427 -15.91 18.89 -23.31
N VAL A 428 -17.07 19.47 -23.65
CA VAL A 428 -17.79 20.38 -22.74
C VAL A 428 -18.09 19.68 -21.41
N GLY A 429 -17.86 20.39 -20.30
CA GLY A 429 -18.13 19.91 -18.94
C GLY A 429 -17.07 18.98 -18.35
N GLN A 430 -16.02 18.63 -19.09
CA GLN A 430 -14.87 17.89 -18.57
C GLN A 430 -13.78 18.87 -18.13
N GLU A 431 -13.19 18.63 -16.97
CA GLU A 431 -12.05 19.41 -16.46
C GLU A 431 -10.74 19.01 -17.12
N TYR A 432 -9.92 20.01 -17.47
CA TYR A 432 -8.61 19.85 -18.08
C TYR A 432 -7.56 20.67 -17.34
N SER A 433 -6.41 20.06 -17.05
CA SER A 433 -5.28 20.71 -16.38
C SER A 433 -4.24 21.20 -17.39
N PHE A 434 -3.67 22.37 -17.09
CA PHE A 434 -2.57 22.96 -17.83
C PHE A 434 -1.43 23.31 -16.87
N SER A 435 -0.20 22.95 -17.24
CA SER A 435 1.00 23.26 -16.46
C SER A 435 2.11 23.74 -17.39
N MET A 436 2.73 24.88 -17.04
CA MET A 436 3.81 25.48 -17.81
C MET A 436 4.76 26.28 -16.93
N ILE A 437 5.95 26.56 -17.45
CA ILE A 437 6.92 27.49 -16.85
C ILE A 437 7.12 28.65 -17.82
N PRO A 438 6.56 29.84 -17.56
CA PRO A 438 6.87 31.04 -18.34
C PRO A 438 8.36 31.38 -18.22
N LYS A 439 8.93 31.96 -19.24
CA LYS A 439 10.33 32.42 -19.27
C LYS A 439 10.44 33.94 -19.14
N ASP A 440 9.31 34.62 -19.10
CA ASP A 440 9.17 36.04 -18.90
C ASP A 440 7.95 36.32 -18.01
N ASP A 441 7.72 37.57 -17.67
CA ASP A 441 6.57 38.04 -16.87
C ASP A 441 5.27 38.16 -17.68
N GLY A 442 5.19 37.52 -18.85
CA GLY A 442 4.04 37.52 -19.74
C GLY A 442 2.77 37.01 -19.05
N LYS A 443 1.64 37.66 -19.32
CA LYS A 443 0.34 37.25 -18.80
C LYS A 443 -0.29 36.19 -19.69
N TRP A 444 -0.53 35.04 -19.11
CA TRP A 444 -1.14 33.90 -19.77
C TRP A 444 -2.58 33.68 -19.32
N ALA A 445 -3.43 33.24 -20.21
CA ALA A 445 -4.82 32.94 -19.93
C ALA A 445 -5.33 31.77 -20.80
N LEU A 446 -6.33 31.05 -20.29
CA LEU A 446 -7.13 30.14 -21.10
C LEU A 446 -8.45 30.82 -21.48
N HIS A 447 -8.86 30.69 -22.71
CA HIS A 447 -10.08 31.31 -23.26
C HIS A 447 -10.94 30.29 -23.99
N ASN A 448 -12.22 30.14 -23.60
CA ASN A 448 -13.22 29.32 -24.26
C ASN A 448 -14.48 30.12 -24.55
N GLU A 449 -14.68 30.55 -25.81
CA GLU A 449 -15.92 31.20 -26.31
C GLU A 449 -16.49 32.28 -25.35
N GLY A 450 -15.61 33.22 -24.90
CA GLY A 450 -15.96 34.32 -24.02
C GLY A 450 -15.68 34.09 -22.55
N ASP A 451 -15.40 32.86 -22.12
CA ASP A 451 -15.04 32.52 -20.76
C ASP A 451 -13.51 32.55 -20.64
N TRP A 452 -12.99 33.28 -19.64
CA TRP A 452 -11.56 33.45 -19.40
C TRP A 452 -11.13 32.84 -18.07
N GLN A 453 -10.08 32.01 -18.09
CA GLN A 453 -9.37 31.54 -16.90
C GLN A 453 -8.01 32.23 -16.88
N MET A 454 -7.82 33.16 -15.92
CA MET A 454 -6.61 33.98 -15.80
C MET A 454 -5.82 33.69 -14.53
N GLU A 455 -6.38 32.91 -13.59
CA GLU A 455 -5.74 32.59 -12.35
C GLU A 455 -4.87 31.35 -12.51
N TRP A 456 -3.61 31.45 -12.09
CA TRP A 456 -2.65 30.37 -12.08
C TRP A 456 -2.10 30.18 -10.67
N GLN A 457 -2.01 28.95 -10.23
CA GLN A 457 -1.26 28.59 -9.03
C GLN A 457 0.21 28.54 -9.42
N VAL A 458 1.06 29.24 -8.68
CA VAL A 458 2.50 29.33 -8.94
C VAL A 458 3.27 28.63 -7.83
N ALA A 459 4.03 27.60 -8.17
CA ALA A 459 4.90 26.91 -7.25
C ALA A 459 6.28 27.61 -7.12
N GLU A 460 7.04 27.26 -6.09
CA GLU A 460 8.37 27.84 -5.82
C GLU A 460 9.38 27.65 -6.96
N ASP A 461 9.24 26.60 -7.77
CA ASP A 461 10.06 26.30 -8.94
C ASP A 461 9.64 27.04 -10.22
N GLY A 462 8.67 27.98 -10.11
CA GLY A 462 8.14 28.75 -11.22
C GLY A 462 7.11 27.99 -12.08
N LEU A 463 6.64 26.81 -11.63
CA LEU A 463 5.59 26.08 -12.33
C LEU A 463 4.24 26.77 -12.13
N HIS A 464 3.63 27.19 -13.21
CA HIS A 464 2.25 27.70 -13.26
C HIS A 464 1.30 26.59 -13.59
N THR A 465 0.27 26.36 -12.77
CA THR A 465 -0.79 25.37 -13.00
C THR A 465 -2.17 26.01 -12.92
N THR A 466 -3.07 25.57 -13.80
CA THR A 466 -4.49 25.95 -13.75
C THR A 466 -5.35 24.83 -14.30
N THR A 467 -6.65 24.86 -14.01
CA THR A 467 -7.65 23.99 -14.61
C THR A 467 -8.73 24.80 -15.30
N ILE A 468 -9.33 24.23 -16.33
CA ILE A 468 -10.50 24.81 -16.99
C ILE A 468 -11.51 23.72 -17.32
N THR A 469 -12.78 24.01 -17.09
CA THR A 469 -13.90 23.18 -17.52
C THR A 469 -14.62 23.94 -18.63
N PRO A 470 -14.40 23.60 -19.91
CA PRO A 470 -15.06 24.31 -21.02
C PRO A 470 -16.58 24.28 -20.89
N SER A 471 -17.21 25.42 -20.90
CA SER A 471 -18.67 25.57 -20.75
C SER A 471 -19.42 25.48 -22.07
N LYS A 472 -18.72 25.73 -23.21
CA LYS A 472 -19.28 25.82 -24.55
C LYS A 472 -18.46 25.05 -25.57
N ALA A 473 -19.16 24.46 -26.54
CA ALA A 473 -18.50 23.93 -27.72
C ALA A 473 -17.95 25.09 -28.58
N GLY A 474 -16.80 24.87 -29.22
CA GLY A 474 -16.11 25.88 -29.99
C GLY A 474 -14.60 25.75 -29.83
N ARG A 475 -13.92 26.85 -29.57
CA ARG A 475 -12.45 26.86 -29.37
C ARG A 475 -12.08 27.09 -27.94
N LEU A 476 -11.04 26.37 -27.48
CA LEU A 476 -10.31 26.66 -26.26
C LEU A 476 -8.88 26.98 -26.64
N SER A 477 -8.39 28.15 -26.21
CA SER A 477 -7.06 28.63 -26.56
C SER A 477 -6.26 28.97 -25.32
N LEU A 478 -4.99 28.52 -25.26
CA LEU A 478 -3.98 29.10 -24.39
C LEU A 478 -3.46 30.37 -25.05
N MET A 479 -3.61 31.51 -24.36
CA MET A 479 -3.37 32.86 -24.87
C MET A 479 -2.21 33.50 -24.13
N LEU A 480 -1.43 34.33 -24.84
CA LEU A 480 -0.42 35.22 -24.28
C LEU A 480 -0.81 36.65 -24.53
N GLN A 481 -0.78 37.51 -23.52
CA GLN A 481 -0.97 38.94 -23.64
C GLN A 481 0.27 39.61 -24.25
N ASP A 482 0.07 40.36 -25.30
CA ASP A 482 1.09 41.25 -25.86
C ASP A 482 1.22 42.51 -24.96
N GLU A 483 2.41 42.77 -24.42
CA GLU A 483 2.64 43.86 -23.48
C GLU A 483 2.44 45.26 -24.12
N ALA A 484 2.73 45.40 -25.40
CA ALA A 484 2.65 46.66 -26.08
C ALA A 484 1.21 47.08 -26.40
N THR A 485 0.36 46.12 -26.75
CA THR A 485 -1.02 46.37 -27.20
C THR A 485 -2.07 45.99 -26.18
N GLY A 486 -1.72 45.16 -25.18
CA GLY A 486 -2.64 44.55 -24.23
C GLY A 486 -3.54 43.44 -24.83
N ALA A 487 -3.38 43.15 -26.12
CA ALA A 487 -4.15 42.14 -26.82
C ALA A 487 -3.67 40.72 -26.52
N TYR A 488 -4.58 39.77 -26.47
CA TYR A 488 -4.26 38.35 -26.31
C TYR A 488 -4.13 37.65 -27.65
N TRP A 489 -3.05 36.89 -27.84
CA TRP A 489 -2.79 36.09 -29.02
C TRP A 489 -2.75 34.61 -28.70
N PRO A 490 -3.34 33.76 -29.51
CA PRO A 490 -3.31 32.33 -29.28
C PRO A 490 -1.89 31.79 -29.43
N PHE A 491 -1.54 30.92 -28.47
CA PHE A 491 -0.34 30.12 -28.49
C PHE A 491 -0.66 28.68 -28.88
N MET A 492 -1.75 28.12 -28.31
CA MET A 492 -2.21 26.79 -28.59
C MET A 492 -3.73 26.73 -28.62
N GLU A 493 -4.30 25.94 -29.51
CA GLU A 493 -5.76 25.82 -29.70
C GLU A 493 -6.24 24.37 -29.72
N TYR A 494 -7.43 24.21 -29.15
CA TYR A 494 -8.22 22.97 -29.07
C TYR A 494 -9.62 23.20 -29.69
N ASP A 495 -10.22 22.11 -30.19
CA ASP A 495 -11.62 22.05 -30.58
C ASP A 495 -12.44 21.46 -29.42
N VAL A 496 -13.36 22.23 -28.86
CA VAL A 496 -14.25 21.75 -27.78
C VAL A 496 -15.56 21.27 -28.43
N VAL A 497 -15.90 20.00 -28.16
CA VAL A 497 -17.14 19.39 -28.68
C VAL A 497 -18.16 19.17 -27.56
N ALA A 498 -19.44 19.10 -27.94
CA ALA A 498 -20.49 18.77 -26.98
C ALA A 498 -20.24 17.39 -26.32
N ALA A 499 -20.62 17.27 -25.06
CA ALA A 499 -20.60 15.97 -24.41
C ALA A 499 -21.51 14.98 -25.18
N PRO A 500 -21.05 13.71 -25.33
CA PRO A 500 -21.89 12.69 -25.93
C PRO A 500 -23.21 12.56 -25.14
N ALA A 501 -24.34 12.47 -25.86
CA ALA A 501 -25.64 12.25 -25.21
C ALA A 501 -25.54 10.99 -24.32
N PRO A 502 -26.13 11.01 -23.12
CA PRO A 502 -26.14 9.83 -22.26
C PRO A 502 -26.81 8.69 -23.04
N THR A 503 -26.10 7.58 -23.19
CA THR A 503 -26.63 6.36 -23.80
C THR A 503 -27.87 5.95 -23.02
N ALA A 504 -29.04 6.04 -23.64
CA ALA A 504 -30.27 5.57 -23.03
C ALA A 504 -30.12 4.10 -22.69
N THR A 505 -30.01 3.80 -21.41
CA THR A 505 -30.15 2.43 -20.91
C THR A 505 -31.52 1.95 -21.31
N SER A 506 -31.60 1.06 -22.27
CA SER A 506 -32.83 0.34 -22.57
C SER A 506 -33.22 -0.46 -21.34
N THR A 507 -34.15 0.10 -20.59
CA THR A 507 -34.92 -0.69 -19.61
C THR A 507 -35.82 -1.61 -20.44
N SER A 508 -35.36 -2.83 -20.69
CA SER A 508 -36.25 -3.91 -21.10
C SER A 508 -37.10 -4.27 -19.88
N ASP A 509 -38.35 -3.83 -19.92
CA ASP A 509 -39.41 -4.31 -19.06
C ASP A 509 -39.55 -5.83 -19.20
N PRO A 510 -39.55 -6.61 -18.15
CA PRO A 510 -39.94 -7.98 -18.22
C PRO A 510 -41.47 -8.05 -18.02
N ALA A 511 -42.23 -7.92 -19.08
CA ALA A 511 -43.65 -8.31 -19.09
C ALA A 511 -43.81 -9.57 -19.95
N ASN A 512 -43.97 -10.69 -19.27
CA ASN A 512 -44.88 -11.86 -19.42
C ASN A 512 -44.19 -13.15 -18.96
#